data_399fcb476ec60dd49a6170725091ec6e
#
_entry.id   399fcb476ec60dd49a6170725091ec6e
#
_cell.length_a   1.000
_cell.length_b   1.000
_cell.length_c   1.000
_cell.angle_alpha   90.00
_cell.angle_beta   90.00
_cell.angle_gamma   90.00
#
_symmetry.space_group_name_H-M   'P 1'
#
loop_
_entity.id
_entity.type
_entity.pdbx_description
1 polymer ?
#
loop_
_entity_poly.entity_id
_entity_poly.type
_entity_poly.pdbx_seq_one_letter_code
_entity_poly.pdbx_strand_id
1 'polypeptide(L)'
;MFKSVARQTARQLGSRGPAASVARRYAHAPVAFDWKDPLNASNMFTEEELAISETAESYCQERMLPRVLDAYRNEDYDRKILEEMGELGLLGATIEGYGCAGVSSVASGLITRAVERVDSGYRSGMSVQSSLVMGGIDEFGSQEQKDKFLPQLAKGKMLGCFGLTEPNHGSDPGSMETVAKPHPTKKGYFSLSGAKTWITNSPISDLMLVWAKLQETGKIRGFLVERSECPPGTLETPALKHKNGLRASLTGMIQLEECPVPEANMFPDIEGLRGPFSCLNGARYGIAWGTMGALEDCIARTRQYALERKQFKNNPIAKYQLVQKKLSDATTDAAYGILAALQVGRLKDEGKAAPEMISMIKRQNCDRALACKKSLAETLSVTSITSEDM
;
A
#
# COMPACT_ATOMS: atom_id res chain seq x y z
N MET A 1 -19.30 -37.92 -61.34
CA MET A 1 -20.34 -36.90 -61.52
C MET A 1 -20.05 -35.63 -60.73
N PHE A 2 -18.82 -35.23 -60.63
CA PHE A 2 -18.40 -34.02 -59.81
C PHE A 2 -17.28 -33.21 -60.53
N LYS A 3 -17.14 -33.31 -61.88
CA LYS A 3 -16.13 -32.57 -62.63
C LYS A 3 -16.71 -31.67 -63.72
N SER A 4 -18.03 -31.45 -63.80
CA SER A 4 -18.63 -30.69 -64.92
C SER A 4 -19.27 -29.33 -64.52
N VAL A 5 -19.32 -28.98 -63.24
CA VAL A 5 -19.94 -27.72 -62.81
C VAL A 5 -18.94 -26.57 -62.56
N ALA A 6 -17.63 -26.87 -62.60
CA ALA A 6 -16.59 -25.86 -62.32
C ALA A 6 -16.07 -25.10 -63.54
N ARG A 7 -16.60 -25.36 -64.80
CA ARG A 7 -16.10 -24.71 -66.00
C ARG A 7 -17.05 -23.72 -66.70
N GLN A 8 -18.23 -23.46 -66.14
CA GLN A 8 -19.20 -22.54 -66.82
C GLN A 8 -19.37 -21.18 -66.06
N THR A 9 -18.77 -20.97 -64.93
CA THR A 9 -18.86 -19.70 -64.17
C THR A 9 -17.66 -18.78 -64.40
N ALA A 10 -16.69 -19.13 -65.24
CA ALA A 10 -15.46 -18.35 -65.42
C ALA A 10 -15.45 -17.44 -66.65
N ARG A 11 -16.61 -17.25 -67.37
CA ARG A 11 -16.65 -16.48 -68.62
C ARG A 11 -17.59 -15.25 -68.61
N GLN A 12 -18.05 -14.77 -67.47
CA GLN A 12 -18.84 -13.52 -67.40
C GLN A 12 -18.44 -12.62 -66.18
N LEU A 13 -17.18 -12.29 -66.14
CA LEU A 13 -16.77 -11.11 -65.32
C LEU A 13 -15.88 -10.25 -66.22
N GLY A 14 -16.58 -9.39 -66.98
CA GLY A 14 -15.97 -8.32 -67.71
C GLY A 14 -15.09 -7.43 -66.85
N SER A 15 -14.07 -6.86 -67.49
CA SER A 15 -13.14 -5.83 -67.08
C SER A 15 -13.64 -4.94 -65.91
N ARG A 16 -13.25 -5.23 -64.70
CA ARG A 16 -13.28 -4.25 -63.62
C ARG A 16 -11.93 -3.57 -63.58
N GLY A 17 -11.96 -2.26 -63.73
CA GLY A 17 -10.82 -1.36 -63.59
C GLY A 17 -10.07 -1.55 -62.28
N PRO A 18 -8.90 -0.95 -62.12
CA PRO A 18 -8.00 -1.22 -61.00
C PRO A 18 -8.73 -1.08 -59.67
N ALA A 19 -8.71 -2.14 -58.89
CA ALA A 19 -9.19 -2.12 -57.52
C ALA A 19 -8.41 -1.05 -56.78
N ALA A 20 -8.95 0.18 -56.78
CA ALA A 20 -8.48 1.26 -55.94
C ALA A 20 -8.63 0.83 -54.51
N SER A 21 -7.54 0.38 -53.96
CA SER A 21 -7.14 0.35 -52.53
C SER A 21 -8.27 0.52 -51.50
N VAL A 22 -8.89 -0.57 -51.12
CA VAL A 22 -9.57 -0.68 -49.82
C VAL A 22 -8.54 -0.62 -48.66
N ALA A 23 -7.25 -0.70 -48.96
CA ALA A 23 -6.13 -0.65 -48.00
C ALA A 23 -5.86 0.75 -47.39
N ARG A 24 -6.58 1.81 -47.81
CA ARG A 24 -6.32 3.18 -47.32
C ARG A 24 -7.27 3.69 -46.24
N ARG A 25 -8.15 2.89 -45.65
CA ARG A 25 -9.13 3.40 -44.66
C ARG A 25 -8.77 3.16 -43.19
N TYR A 26 -7.61 2.60 -42.89
CA TYR A 26 -7.16 2.38 -41.48
C TYR A 26 -5.71 2.80 -41.23
N ALA A 27 -5.18 3.74 -41.99
CA ALA A 27 -3.95 4.41 -41.57
C ALA A 27 -4.32 5.47 -40.52
N HIS A 28 -4.69 5.01 -39.29
CA HIS A 28 -4.62 5.88 -38.13
C HIS A 28 -3.18 6.35 -38.01
N ALA A 29 -3.00 7.65 -37.69
CA ALA A 29 -1.69 8.11 -37.29
C ALA A 29 -1.20 7.17 -36.16
N PRO A 30 0.07 6.75 -36.16
CA PRO A 30 0.58 5.84 -35.14
C PRO A 30 0.35 6.50 -33.77
N VAL A 31 -0.37 5.81 -32.88
CA VAL A 31 -0.60 6.27 -31.52
C VAL A 31 0.76 6.30 -30.83
N ALA A 32 1.11 7.45 -30.23
CA ALA A 32 2.34 7.57 -29.48
C ALA A 32 2.27 6.69 -28.23
N PHE A 33 3.32 5.87 -28.01
CA PHE A 33 3.44 5.07 -26.80
C PHE A 33 3.90 5.92 -25.62
N ASP A 34 3.12 5.96 -24.55
CA ASP A 34 3.52 6.56 -23.28
C ASP A 34 4.06 5.49 -22.35
N TRP A 35 5.35 5.54 -22.06
CA TRP A 35 6.01 4.60 -21.15
C TRP A 35 5.60 4.79 -19.69
N LYS A 36 5.01 5.94 -19.31
CA LYS A 36 4.51 6.21 -17.96
C LYS A 36 3.13 5.59 -17.72
N ASP A 37 2.36 5.41 -18.79
CA ASP A 37 1.06 4.78 -18.76
C ASP A 37 0.88 3.85 -19.99
N PRO A 38 1.65 2.76 -20.06
CA PRO A 38 1.82 1.96 -21.29
C PRO A 38 0.54 1.25 -21.75
N LEU A 39 -0.43 1.05 -20.87
CA LEU A 39 -1.72 0.43 -21.18
C LEU A 39 -2.89 1.41 -21.00
N ASN A 40 -2.58 2.72 -20.90
CA ASN A 40 -3.58 3.78 -20.80
C ASN A 40 -4.59 3.55 -19.65
N ALA A 41 -4.08 3.12 -18.50
CA ALA A 41 -4.87 2.87 -17.31
C ALA A 41 -5.55 4.15 -16.78
N SER A 42 -4.96 5.33 -17.05
CA SER A 42 -5.51 6.64 -16.68
C SER A 42 -6.92 6.88 -17.25
N ASN A 43 -7.22 6.37 -18.43
CA ASN A 43 -8.57 6.46 -19.02
C ASN A 43 -9.64 5.64 -18.27
N MET A 44 -9.23 4.77 -17.37
CA MET A 44 -10.14 3.94 -16.55
C MET A 44 -10.42 4.55 -15.18
N PHE A 45 -9.75 5.64 -14.83
CA PHE A 45 -10.00 6.40 -13.61
C PHE A 45 -11.07 7.46 -13.84
N THR A 46 -11.81 7.80 -12.80
CA THR A 46 -12.73 8.94 -12.82
C THR A 46 -11.96 10.25 -12.73
N GLU A 47 -12.61 11.36 -13.09
CA GLU A 47 -12.00 12.70 -12.96
C GLU A 47 -11.61 13.02 -11.50
N GLU A 48 -12.43 12.58 -10.54
CA GLU A 48 -12.15 12.73 -9.12
C GLU A 48 -10.91 11.91 -8.70
N GLU A 49 -10.81 10.66 -9.14
CA GLU A 49 -9.65 9.79 -8.85
C GLU A 49 -8.36 10.37 -9.43
N LEU A 50 -8.42 10.96 -10.62
CA LEU A 50 -7.27 11.63 -11.23
C LEU A 50 -6.86 12.88 -10.43
N ALA A 51 -7.80 13.71 -10.03
CA ALA A 51 -7.52 14.91 -9.24
C ALA A 51 -6.90 14.57 -7.87
N ILE A 52 -7.38 13.50 -7.22
CA ILE A 52 -6.82 13.00 -5.96
C ILE A 52 -5.41 12.47 -6.18
N SER A 53 -5.20 11.70 -7.26
CA SER A 53 -3.88 11.19 -7.63
C SER A 53 -2.86 12.31 -7.85
N GLU A 54 -3.22 13.35 -8.60
CA GLU A 54 -2.37 14.52 -8.86
C GLU A 54 -2.02 15.26 -7.57
N THR A 55 -3.00 15.47 -6.69
CA THR A 55 -2.79 16.13 -5.39
C THR A 55 -1.83 15.32 -4.52
N ALA A 56 -2.03 14.00 -4.43
CA ALA A 56 -1.17 13.12 -3.65
C ALA A 56 0.26 13.07 -4.24
N GLU A 57 0.40 12.97 -5.58
CA GLU A 57 1.71 12.96 -6.26
C GLU A 57 2.47 14.27 -6.02
N SER A 58 1.80 15.43 -6.20
CA SER A 58 2.43 16.74 -5.98
C SER A 58 2.95 16.86 -4.54
N TYR A 59 2.11 16.56 -3.55
CA TYR A 59 2.53 16.56 -2.16
C TYR A 59 3.72 15.62 -1.91
N CYS A 60 3.66 14.40 -2.40
CA CYS A 60 4.71 13.41 -2.20
C CYS A 60 6.05 13.84 -2.81
N GLN A 61 6.04 14.36 -4.05
CA GLN A 61 7.26 14.80 -4.72
C GLN A 61 7.82 16.10 -4.15
N GLU A 62 6.97 17.07 -3.79
CA GLU A 62 7.42 18.38 -3.33
C GLU A 62 7.77 18.42 -1.85
N ARG A 63 7.08 17.62 -1.01
CA ARG A 63 7.19 17.72 0.44
C ARG A 63 7.83 16.50 1.09
N MET A 64 7.54 15.30 0.60
CA MET A 64 8.06 14.06 1.21
C MET A 64 9.41 13.65 0.63
N LEU A 65 9.58 13.68 -0.69
CA LEU A 65 10.81 13.26 -1.35
C LEU A 65 12.06 13.99 -0.85
N PRO A 66 12.07 15.31 -0.61
CA PRO A 66 13.24 16.00 -0.07
C PRO A 66 13.68 15.54 1.33
N ARG A 67 12.78 14.92 2.10
CA ARG A 67 13.03 14.49 3.50
C ARG A 67 13.48 13.02 3.58
N VAL A 68 13.24 12.22 2.53
CA VAL A 68 13.33 10.75 2.62
C VAL A 68 14.74 10.25 2.87
N LEU A 69 15.75 10.87 2.25
CA LEU A 69 17.13 10.39 2.36
C LEU A 69 17.66 10.51 3.80
N ASP A 70 17.41 11.64 4.45
CA ASP A 70 17.80 11.85 5.85
C ASP A 70 17.01 10.93 6.78
N ALA A 71 15.70 10.78 6.56
CA ALA A 71 14.87 9.85 7.31
C ALA A 71 15.36 8.41 7.19
N TYR A 72 15.71 7.96 5.98
CA TYR A 72 16.26 6.64 5.72
C TYR A 72 17.62 6.42 6.40
N ARG A 73 18.55 7.39 6.29
CA ARG A 73 19.89 7.31 6.89
C ARG A 73 19.85 7.23 8.42
N ASN A 74 19.01 8.06 9.03
CA ASN A 74 18.93 8.20 10.48
C ASN A 74 17.90 7.27 11.13
N GLU A 75 17.15 6.50 10.35
CA GLU A 75 16.01 5.71 10.83
C GLU A 75 15.03 6.58 11.64
N ASP A 76 14.66 7.72 11.08
CA ASP A 76 13.79 8.69 11.68
C ASP A 76 12.49 8.86 10.89
N TYR A 77 11.47 9.41 11.55
CA TYR A 77 10.18 9.69 10.94
C TYR A 77 9.64 11.03 11.45
N ASP A 78 9.54 11.99 10.56
CA ASP A 78 8.93 13.29 10.87
C ASP A 78 7.41 13.15 11.02
N ARG A 79 6.92 13.22 12.27
CA ARG A 79 5.48 13.11 12.58
C ARG A 79 4.62 14.15 11.86
N LYS A 80 5.18 15.30 11.46
CA LYS A 80 4.48 16.33 10.69
C LYS A 80 3.97 15.82 9.35
N ILE A 81 4.59 14.80 8.77
CA ILE A 81 4.12 14.16 7.54
C ILE A 81 2.69 13.64 7.70
N LEU A 82 2.33 13.09 8.86
CA LEU A 82 0.96 12.62 9.11
C LEU A 82 -0.03 13.77 9.28
N GLU A 83 0.38 14.87 9.93
CA GLU A 83 -0.46 16.07 10.03
C GLU A 83 -0.71 16.68 8.65
N GLU A 84 0.34 16.82 7.84
CA GLU A 84 0.24 17.28 6.45
C GLU A 84 -0.66 16.37 5.59
N MET A 85 -0.53 15.05 5.73
CA MET A 85 -1.42 14.08 5.07
C MET A 85 -2.88 14.23 5.56
N GLY A 86 -3.08 14.47 6.86
CA GLY A 86 -4.40 14.70 7.45
C GLY A 86 -5.07 15.97 6.92
N GLU A 87 -4.32 17.06 6.77
CA GLU A 87 -4.79 18.32 6.18
C GLU A 87 -5.25 18.13 4.73
N LEU A 88 -4.61 17.24 3.99
CA LEU A 88 -4.94 16.91 2.60
C LEU A 88 -6.00 15.80 2.47
N GLY A 89 -6.53 15.27 3.58
CA GLY A 89 -7.53 14.20 3.55
C GLY A 89 -7.00 12.83 3.09
N LEU A 90 -5.68 12.60 3.15
CA LEU A 90 -5.05 11.35 2.69
C LEU A 90 -5.11 10.23 3.72
N LEU A 91 -5.45 10.53 4.99
CA LEU A 91 -5.57 9.56 6.06
C LEU A 91 -7.01 9.03 6.17
N GLY A 92 -7.16 7.69 6.29
CA GLY A 92 -8.48 7.07 6.37
C GLY A 92 -9.38 7.38 5.18
N ALA A 93 -8.80 7.59 4.01
CA ALA A 93 -9.44 8.23 2.86
C ALA A 93 -10.78 7.61 2.42
N THR A 94 -11.00 6.29 2.67
CA THR A 94 -12.26 5.59 2.33
C THR A 94 -13.34 5.65 3.41
N ILE A 95 -13.04 6.22 4.58
CA ILE A 95 -13.99 6.30 5.70
C ILE A 95 -14.94 7.47 5.46
N GLU A 96 -16.24 7.24 5.63
CA GLU A 96 -17.26 8.29 5.53
C GLU A 96 -17.42 9.06 6.84
N GLY A 97 -17.39 10.37 6.79
CA GLY A 97 -17.51 11.21 7.98
C GLY A 97 -16.18 11.38 8.75
N TYR A 98 -16.26 11.82 9.99
CA TYR A 98 -15.15 12.02 10.94
C TYR A 98 -14.00 12.91 10.44
N GLY A 99 -14.23 13.68 9.38
CA GLY A 99 -13.20 14.49 8.72
C GLY A 99 -12.34 13.75 7.71
N CYS A 100 -12.69 12.54 7.36
CA CYS A 100 -12.14 11.74 6.27
C CYS A 100 -12.78 12.10 4.92
N ALA A 101 -12.13 11.76 3.82
CA ALA A 101 -12.55 12.19 2.49
C ALA A 101 -13.72 11.36 1.89
N GLY A 102 -13.92 10.10 2.31
CA GLY A 102 -14.98 9.22 1.80
C GLY A 102 -14.82 8.81 0.34
N VAL A 103 -13.58 8.66 -0.14
CA VAL A 103 -13.26 8.39 -1.55
C VAL A 103 -13.32 6.90 -1.90
N SER A 104 -13.31 6.60 -3.20
CA SER A 104 -13.29 5.23 -3.71
C SER A 104 -12.06 4.44 -3.26
N SER A 105 -12.16 3.11 -3.25
CA SER A 105 -11.00 2.23 -3.01
C SER A 105 -9.88 2.47 -4.03
N VAL A 106 -10.23 2.81 -5.28
CA VAL A 106 -9.25 3.13 -6.33
C VAL A 106 -8.51 4.42 -6.01
N ALA A 107 -9.20 5.49 -5.60
CA ALA A 107 -8.57 6.74 -5.17
C ALA A 107 -7.62 6.52 -3.98
N SER A 108 -8.04 5.74 -2.98
CA SER A 108 -7.18 5.32 -1.86
C SER A 108 -5.95 4.54 -2.32
N GLY A 109 -6.10 3.68 -3.33
CA GLY A 109 -5.00 2.97 -3.98
C GLY A 109 -4.01 3.90 -4.64
N LEU A 110 -4.50 4.91 -5.37
CA LEU A 110 -3.67 5.92 -6.03
C LEU A 110 -2.89 6.78 -5.03
N ILE A 111 -3.51 7.16 -3.90
CA ILE A 111 -2.80 7.81 -2.77
C ILE A 111 -1.65 6.92 -2.30
N THR A 112 -1.93 5.64 -2.05
CA THR A 112 -0.93 4.68 -1.57
C THR A 112 0.23 4.51 -2.57
N ARG A 113 -0.08 4.47 -3.88
CA ARG A 113 0.89 4.43 -4.97
C ARG A 113 1.79 5.66 -4.96
N ALA A 114 1.24 6.86 -4.81
CA ALA A 114 1.99 8.10 -4.77
C ALA A 114 2.96 8.15 -3.57
N VAL A 115 2.51 7.74 -2.38
CA VAL A 115 3.34 7.73 -1.16
C VAL A 115 4.46 6.69 -1.26
N GLU A 116 4.19 5.48 -1.73
CA GLU A 116 5.22 4.43 -1.83
C GLU A 116 6.20 4.68 -2.99
N ARG A 117 5.83 5.50 -3.96
CA ARG A 117 6.75 6.02 -4.97
C ARG A 117 7.89 6.85 -4.37
N VAL A 118 7.68 7.44 -3.20
CA VAL A 118 8.73 8.11 -2.42
C VAL A 118 9.49 7.08 -1.57
N ASP A 119 8.78 6.38 -0.66
CA ASP A 119 9.39 5.37 0.21
C ASP A 119 8.34 4.42 0.82
N SER A 120 8.67 3.13 0.83
CA SER A 120 7.81 2.11 1.45
C SER A 120 7.65 2.27 2.97
N GLY A 121 8.61 2.90 3.66
CA GLY A 121 8.52 3.21 5.09
C GLY A 121 7.43 4.25 5.36
N TYR A 122 7.39 5.32 4.59
CA TYR A 122 6.34 6.34 4.67
C TYR A 122 4.95 5.76 4.38
N ARG A 123 4.84 4.94 3.31
CA ARG A 123 3.59 4.23 3.03
C ARG A 123 3.21 3.29 4.17
N SER A 124 4.16 2.59 4.78
CA SER A 124 3.88 1.70 5.92
C SER A 124 3.27 2.47 7.09
N GLY A 125 3.85 3.61 7.47
CA GLY A 125 3.32 4.48 8.52
C GLY A 125 1.88 4.95 8.24
N MET A 126 1.64 5.45 7.02
CA MET A 126 0.30 5.86 6.56
C MET A 126 -0.70 4.70 6.55
N SER A 127 -0.30 3.52 6.06
CA SER A 127 -1.20 2.36 5.97
C SER A 127 -1.59 1.82 7.34
N VAL A 128 -0.67 1.82 8.31
CA VAL A 128 -0.99 1.43 9.69
C VAL A 128 -2.01 2.38 10.29
N GLN A 129 -1.81 3.69 10.12
CA GLN A 129 -2.76 4.71 10.55
C GLN A 129 -4.13 4.50 9.92
N SER A 130 -4.19 4.47 8.58
CA SER A 130 -5.44 4.52 7.81
C SER A 130 -6.17 3.17 7.76
N SER A 131 -5.46 2.10 7.35
CA SER A 131 -6.12 0.82 7.06
C SER A 131 -6.25 -0.09 8.29
N LEU A 132 -5.29 -0.03 9.22
CA LEU A 132 -5.27 -0.93 10.37
C LEU A 132 -5.96 -0.32 11.59
N VAL A 133 -5.58 0.91 11.97
CA VAL A 133 -6.14 1.54 13.18
C VAL A 133 -7.48 2.19 12.88
N MET A 134 -7.51 3.15 11.95
CA MET A 134 -8.76 3.84 11.59
C MET A 134 -9.78 2.87 11.00
N GLY A 135 -9.37 2.02 10.05
CA GLY A 135 -10.25 1.00 9.47
C GLY A 135 -10.77 0.00 10.52
N GLY A 136 -9.94 -0.41 11.49
CA GLY A 136 -10.39 -1.27 12.58
C GLY A 136 -11.40 -0.60 13.52
N ILE A 137 -11.21 0.68 13.83
CA ILE A 137 -12.16 1.46 14.63
C ILE A 137 -13.47 1.68 13.86
N ASP A 138 -13.38 2.00 12.57
CA ASP A 138 -14.55 2.21 11.72
C ASP A 138 -15.39 0.94 11.57
N GLU A 139 -14.76 -0.21 11.37
CA GLU A 139 -15.46 -1.48 11.16
C GLU A 139 -15.99 -2.09 12.48
N PHE A 140 -15.24 -2.00 13.58
CA PHE A 140 -15.52 -2.75 14.82
C PHE A 140 -15.73 -1.89 16.07
N GLY A 141 -15.45 -0.60 16.01
CA GLY A 141 -15.60 0.31 17.14
C GLY A 141 -17.07 0.64 17.44
N SER A 142 -17.38 0.90 18.71
CA SER A 142 -18.64 1.52 19.08
C SER A 142 -18.75 2.95 18.55
N GLN A 143 -19.95 3.52 18.54
CA GLN A 143 -20.13 4.91 18.06
C GLN A 143 -19.30 5.88 18.88
N GLU A 144 -19.22 5.70 20.20
CA GLU A 144 -18.43 6.52 21.11
C GLU A 144 -16.92 6.42 20.78
N GLN A 145 -16.44 5.21 20.45
CA GLN A 145 -15.05 5.01 20.04
C GLN A 145 -14.75 5.70 18.70
N LYS A 146 -15.65 5.60 17.74
CA LYS A 146 -15.54 6.29 16.44
C LYS A 146 -15.49 7.82 16.62
N ASP A 147 -16.45 8.37 17.35
CA ASP A 147 -16.57 9.81 17.60
C ASP A 147 -15.35 10.37 18.37
N LYS A 148 -14.80 9.58 19.29
CA LYS A 148 -13.63 9.96 20.08
C LYS A 148 -12.33 9.96 19.28
N PHE A 149 -12.06 8.89 18.52
CA PHE A 149 -10.73 8.62 17.97
C PHE A 149 -10.58 9.01 16.50
N LEU A 150 -11.58 8.71 15.63
CA LEU A 150 -11.44 8.92 14.19
C LEU A 150 -11.13 10.37 13.80
N PRO A 151 -11.78 11.41 14.37
CA PRO A 151 -11.48 12.79 13.96
C PRO A 151 -10.04 13.24 14.25
N GLN A 152 -9.42 12.73 15.30
CA GLN A 152 -8.04 13.07 15.65
C GLN A 152 -7.04 12.29 14.82
N LEU A 153 -7.34 11.02 14.53
CA LEU A 153 -6.55 10.16 13.66
C LEU A 153 -6.58 10.67 12.21
N ALA A 154 -7.75 11.09 11.71
CA ALA A 154 -7.93 11.65 10.37
C ALA A 154 -7.10 12.91 10.13
N LYS A 155 -6.94 13.75 11.16
CA LYS A 155 -6.11 14.97 11.11
C LYS A 155 -4.62 14.73 11.37
N GLY A 156 -4.20 13.48 11.60
CA GLY A 156 -2.83 13.15 11.96
C GLY A 156 -2.37 13.68 13.33
N LYS A 157 -3.27 14.27 14.12
CA LYS A 157 -2.96 14.77 15.48
C LYS A 157 -2.75 13.66 16.48
N MET A 158 -3.43 12.55 16.27
CA MET A 158 -3.24 11.30 16.99
C MET A 158 -2.63 10.27 16.07
N LEU A 159 -1.55 9.62 16.51
CA LEU A 159 -0.88 8.57 15.75
C LEU A 159 -1.24 7.21 16.33
N GLY A 160 -1.67 6.30 15.43
CA GLY A 160 -2.02 4.93 15.78
C GLY A 160 -0.96 3.90 15.44
N CYS A 161 -0.97 2.79 16.17
CA CYS A 161 -0.26 1.56 15.79
C CYS A 161 -1.11 0.31 16.03
N PHE A 162 -0.68 -0.82 15.42
CA PHE A 162 -1.46 -2.06 15.38
C PHE A 162 -0.66 -3.23 15.97
N GLY A 163 -0.99 -3.63 17.18
CA GLY A 163 -0.30 -4.65 17.95
C GLY A 163 -0.92 -6.04 17.80
N LEU A 164 -0.48 -6.82 16.81
CA LEU A 164 -0.91 -8.22 16.60
C LEU A 164 0.23 -9.20 16.83
N THR A 165 1.33 -9.04 16.09
CA THR A 165 2.49 -9.94 16.06
C THR A 165 3.22 -9.97 17.40
N GLU A 166 3.58 -11.15 17.87
CA GLU A 166 4.34 -11.38 19.09
C GLU A 166 5.73 -11.98 18.80
N PRO A 167 6.69 -11.89 19.73
CA PRO A 167 8.01 -12.48 19.54
C PRO A 167 7.97 -13.96 19.16
N ASN A 168 7.07 -14.75 19.75
CA ASN A 168 6.93 -16.17 19.52
C ASN A 168 5.84 -16.53 18.48
N HIS A 169 4.96 -15.59 18.12
CA HIS A 169 3.75 -15.80 17.32
C HIS A 169 3.62 -14.79 16.18
N GLY A 170 4.42 -14.99 15.12
CA GLY A 170 4.35 -14.17 13.90
C GLY A 170 3.35 -14.75 12.90
N SER A 171 3.64 -15.91 12.34
CA SER A 171 2.78 -16.59 11.33
C SER A 171 1.56 -17.26 11.93
N ASP A 172 1.56 -17.50 13.23
CA ASP A 172 0.43 -18.07 13.99
C ASP A 172 -0.09 -17.09 15.06
N PRO A 173 -0.78 -16.01 14.67
CA PRO A 173 -1.30 -15.05 15.62
C PRO A 173 -2.43 -15.60 16.50
N GLY A 174 -3.02 -16.74 16.13
CA GLY A 174 -4.02 -17.44 16.95
C GLY A 174 -3.47 -17.97 18.27
N SER A 175 -2.16 -18.26 18.30
CA SER A 175 -1.47 -18.75 19.49
C SER A 175 -0.94 -17.64 20.40
N MET A 176 -1.26 -16.36 20.13
CA MET A 176 -0.76 -15.21 20.91
C MET A 176 -0.83 -15.44 22.42
N GLU A 177 0.13 -14.88 23.14
CA GLU A 177 0.28 -14.99 24.60
C GLU A 177 -0.22 -13.75 25.34
N THR A 178 -0.34 -12.60 24.66
CA THR A 178 -0.89 -11.37 25.29
C THR A 178 -2.30 -11.64 25.80
N VAL A 179 -2.51 -11.35 27.09
CA VAL A 179 -3.75 -11.65 27.82
C VAL A 179 -4.34 -10.39 28.42
N ALA A 180 -5.69 -10.33 28.41
CA ALA A 180 -6.48 -9.36 29.12
C ALA A 180 -7.29 -10.06 30.22
N LYS A 181 -7.18 -9.62 31.47
CA LYS A 181 -7.92 -10.12 32.61
C LYS A 181 -8.68 -8.96 33.26
N PRO A 182 -9.83 -9.19 33.97
CA PRO A 182 -10.48 -8.15 34.75
C PRO A 182 -9.47 -7.49 35.71
N HIS A 183 -9.48 -6.16 35.77
CA HIS A 183 -8.53 -5.45 36.62
C HIS A 183 -8.82 -5.70 38.11
N PRO A 184 -7.85 -6.07 38.93
CA PRO A 184 -8.10 -6.54 40.32
C PRO A 184 -8.72 -5.49 41.24
N THR A 185 -8.48 -4.20 40.99
CA THR A 185 -8.92 -3.10 41.87
C THR A 185 -9.76 -2.04 41.17
N LYS A 186 -9.68 -1.92 39.84
CA LYS A 186 -10.45 -0.93 39.05
C LYS A 186 -11.64 -1.61 38.37
N LYS A 187 -12.85 -1.41 38.91
CA LYS A 187 -14.07 -1.91 38.28
C LYS A 187 -14.29 -1.28 36.89
N GLY A 188 -14.66 -2.07 35.87
CA GLY A 188 -14.85 -1.61 34.51
C GLY A 188 -13.55 -1.42 33.73
N TYR A 189 -12.46 -2.06 34.18
CA TYR A 189 -11.19 -2.09 33.50
C TYR A 189 -10.69 -3.52 33.29
N PHE A 190 -9.93 -3.70 32.20
CA PHE A 190 -9.06 -4.85 31.98
C PHE A 190 -7.61 -4.49 32.38
N SER A 191 -6.84 -5.51 32.76
CA SER A 191 -5.41 -5.47 32.93
C SER A 191 -4.78 -6.27 31.79
N LEU A 192 -4.03 -5.60 30.91
CA LEU A 192 -3.37 -6.22 29.75
C LEU A 192 -1.90 -6.52 30.10
N SER A 193 -1.47 -7.75 29.81
CA SER A 193 -0.07 -8.18 29.95
C SER A 193 0.39 -8.98 28.75
N GLY A 194 1.61 -8.71 28.27
CA GLY A 194 2.23 -9.38 27.13
C GLY A 194 3.13 -8.46 26.29
N ALA A 195 3.61 -8.96 25.17
CA ALA A 195 4.50 -8.21 24.30
C ALA A 195 4.12 -8.35 22.83
N LYS A 196 4.13 -7.23 22.10
CA LYS A 196 4.03 -7.20 20.64
C LYS A 196 5.34 -6.73 20.04
N THR A 197 5.72 -7.25 18.88
CA THR A 197 6.98 -6.92 18.21
C THR A 197 6.78 -6.61 16.73
N TRP A 198 7.73 -5.89 16.14
CA TRP A 198 7.68 -5.41 14.76
C TRP A 198 6.49 -4.48 14.48
N ILE A 199 6.16 -3.65 15.46
CA ILE A 199 5.00 -2.76 15.39
C ILE A 199 5.40 -1.40 14.84
N THR A 200 4.98 -1.13 13.62
CA THR A 200 5.15 0.18 12.96
C THR A 200 4.45 1.26 13.79
N ASN A 201 5.11 2.38 13.97
CA ASN A 201 4.71 3.56 14.73
C ASN A 201 4.69 3.37 16.25
N SER A 202 4.83 2.18 16.82
CA SER A 202 4.70 2.00 18.29
C SER A 202 5.58 2.92 19.14
N PRO A 203 6.84 3.28 18.76
CA PRO A 203 7.65 4.16 19.60
C PRO A 203 7.07 5.57 19.79
N ILE A 204 6.25 6.03 18.82
CA ILE A 204 5.71 7.39 18.80
C ILE A 204 4.18 7.46 18.77
N SER A 205 3.48 6.32 18.85
CA SER A 205 2.02 6.26 18.79
C SER A 205 1.37 6.78 20.07
N ASP A 206 0.23 7.43 19.92
CA ASP A 206 -0.63 7.89 21.01
C ASP A 206 -1.70 6.85 21.35
N LEU A 207 -2.17 6.12 20.30
CA LEU A 207 -3.21 5.11 20.37
C LEU A 207 -2.69 3.77 19.83
N MET A 208 -2.92 2.69 20.54
CA MET A 208 -2.50 1.34 20.13
C MET A 208 -3.72 0.43 20.04
N LEU A 209 -4.02 -0.08 18.87
CA LEU A 209 -4.98 -1.17 18.71
C LEU A 209 -4.25 -2.49 19.00
N VAL A 210 -4.46 -3.04 20.20
CA VAL A 210 -3.79 -4.25 20.69
C VAL A 210 -4.77 -5.42 20.67
N TRP A 211 -4.40 -6.53 20.04
CA TRP A 211 -5.14 -7.78 20.07
C TRP A 211 -4.63 -8.67 21.22
N ALA A 212 -5.54 -9.09 22.09
CA ALA A 212 -5.22 -9.89 23.27
C ALA A 212 -6.30 -10.96 23.50
N LYS A 213 -5.95 -12.07 24.17
CA LYS A 213 -6.88 -13.09 24.62
C LYS A 213 -7.53 -12.68 25.94
N LEU A 214 -8.85 -12.77 26.04
CA LEU A 214 -9.52 -12.71 27.33
C LEU A 214 -9.15 -13.97 28.16
N GLN A 215 -8.68 -13.77 29.38
CA GLN A 215 -8.25 -14.87 30.25
C GLN A 215 -9.37 -15.87 30.51
N GLU A 216 -10.61 -15.39 30.69
CA GLU A 216 -11.75 -16.21 31.07
C GLU A 216 -12.24 -17.11 29.92
N THR A 217 -12.17 -16.62 28.68
CA THR A 217 -12.79 -17.31 27.53
C THR A 217 -11.78 -17.80 26.49
N GLY A 218 -10.53 -17.34 26.56
CA GLY A 218 -9.51 -17.57 25.55
C GLY A 218 -9.77 -16.87 24.20
N LYS A 219 -10.85 -16.09 24.11
CA LYS A 219 -11.24 -15.40 22.87
C LYS A 219 -10.38 -14.15 22.65
N ILE A 220 -9.93 -13.97 21.39
CA ILE A 220 -9.15 -12.78 20.99
C ILE A 220 -10.10 -11.60 20.83
N ARG A 221 -9.76 -10.46 21.43
CA ARG A 221 -10.47 -9.18 21.34
C ARG A 221 -9.50 -8.04 21.00
N GLY A 222 -10.01 -6.96 20.39
CA GLY A 222 -9.26 -5.74 20.13
C GLY A 222 -9.43 -4.72 21.25
N PHE A 223 -8.33 -4.10 21.69
CA PHE A 223 -8.32 -3.10 22.76
C PHE A 223 -7.65 -1.82 22.25
N LEU A 224 -8.30 -0.68 22.47
CA LEU A 224 -7.78 0.65 22.19
C LEU A 224 -7.04 1.16 23.43
N VAL A 225 -5.70 1.10 23.39
CA VAL A 225 -4.82 1.51 24.50
C VAL A 225 -4.34 2.92 24.24
N GLU A 226 -4.76 3.87 25.06
CA GLU A 226 -4.32 5.26 25.02
C GLU A 226 -3.04 5.41 25.84
N ARG A 227 -1.94 5.86 25.22
CA ARG A 227 -0.66 6.02 25.91
C ARG A 227 -0.74 6.93 27.13
N SER A 228 -1.48 8.03 27.02
CA SER A 228 -1.65 9.02 28.10
C SER A 228 -2.35 8.47 29.35
N GLU A 229 -3.13 7.39 29.19
CA GLU A 229 -3.88 6.76 30.27
C GLU A 229 -3.10 5.61 30.94
N CYS A 230 -1.93 5.24 30.39
CA CYS A 230 -1.11 4.17 30.94
C CYS A 230 -0.23 4.69 32.08
N PRO A 231 -0.33 4.13 33.31
CA PRO A 231 0.54 4.48 34.41
C PRO A 231 2.02 4.19 34.09
N PRO A 232 2.97 4.93 34.65
CA PRO A 232 4.39 4.65 34.47
C PRO A 232 4.75 3.20 34.78
N GLY A 233 5.53 2.57 33.92
CA GLY A 233 5.97 1.18 34.06
C GLY A 233 4.98 0.13 33.56
N THR A 234 3.75 0.50 33.14
CA THR A 234 2.77 -0.46 32.62
C THR A 234 2.80 -0.58 31.09
N LEU A 235 3.41 0.38 30.40
CA LEU A 235 3.57 0.41 28.94
C LEU A 235 4.96 0.90 28.56
N GLU A 236 5.69 0.08 27.80
CA GLU A 236 6.95 0.48 27.17
C GLU A 236 6.91 0.18 25.68
N THR A 237 7.54 1.04 24.87
CA THR A 237 7.55 0.92 23.40
C THR A 237 8.95 1.15 22.82
N PRO A 238 9.93 0.27 23.14
CA PRO A 238 11.30 0.43 22.67
C PRO A 238 11.37 0.31 21.14
N ALA A 239 12.16 1.19 20.51
CA ALA A 239 12.38 1.18 19.08
C ALA A 239 13.32 0.06 18.66
N LEU A 240 13.03 -0.59 17.53
CA LEU A 240 13.91 -1.54 16.82
C LEU A 240 14.73 -0.76 15.79
N LYS A 241 16.04 -0.68 16.01
CA LYS A 241 17.00 0.04 15.16
C LYS A 241 17.76 -0.92 14.22
N HIS A 242 18.49 -0.34 13.28
CA HIS A 242 19.38 -1.05 12.35
C HIS A 242 18.67 -2.02 11.41
N LYS A 243 17.43 -1.68 10.96
CA LYS A 243 16.71 -2.47 9.97
C LYS A 243 17.40 -2.38 8.60
N ASN A 244 17.30 -3.45 7.82
CA ASN A 244 17.82 -3.47 6.44
C ASN A 244 16.87 -2.79 5.43
N GLY A 245 15.58 -2.65 5.76
CA GLY A 245 14.57 -2.02 4.94
C GLY A 245 13.53 -1.30 5.79
N LEU A 246 12.64 -0.51 5.16
CA LEU A 246 11.65 0.33 5.83
C LEU A 246 12.28 1.25 6.89
N ARG A 247 13.46 1.80 6.58
CA ARG A 247 14.24 2.56 7.55
C ARG A 247 13.62 3.90 7.87
N ALA A 248 12.91 4.52 6.90
CA ALA A 248 12.12 5.74 7.11
C ALA A 248 10.77 5.46 7.83
N SER A 249 10.62 4.30 8.48
CA SER A 249 9.46 3.94 9.31
C SER A 249 9.94 3.54 10.69
N LEU A 250 9.44 4.20 11.73
CA LEU A 250 9.73 3.80 13.11
C LEU A 250 9.00 2.51 13.43
N THR A 251 9.75 1.52 13.86
CA THR A 251 9.24 0.20 14.22
C THR A 251 9.72 -0.14 15.63
N GLY A 252 8.86 -0.71 16.44
CA GLY A 252 9.23 -1.04 17.81
C GLY A 252 8.47 -2.22 18.39
N MET A 253 8.47 -2.28 19.68
CA MET A 253 7.67 -3.23 20.47
C MET A 253 6.54 -2.48 21.19
N ILE A 254 5.58 -3.24 21.71
CA ILE A 254 4.64 -2.82 22.75
C ILE A 254 4.79 -3.83 23.87
N GLN A 255 5.27 -3.38 25.02
CA GLN A 255 5.41 -4.22 26.21
C GLN A 255 4.39 -3.72 27.24
N LEU A 256 3.54 -4.64 27.70
CA LEU A 256 2.44 -4.35 28.62
C LEU A 256 2.64 -5.17 29.89
N GLU A 257 2.66 -4.49 31.01
CA GLU A 257 2.73 -5.12 32.33
C GLU A 257 1.57 -4.62 33.19
N GLU A 258 0.54 -5.46 33.29
CA GLU A 258 -0.72 -5.14 34.01
C GLU A 258 -1.32 -3.78 33.61
N CYS A 259 -1.17 -3.40 32.34
CA CYS A 259 -1.60 -2.11 31.82
C CYS A 259 -3.14 -1.98 31.93
N PRO A 260 -3.66 -0.99 32.68
CA PRO A 260 -5.10 -0.83 32.83
C PRO A 260 -5.72 -0.21 31.58
N VAL A 261 -6.73 -0.87 31.03
CA VAL A 261 -7.49 -0.40 29.87
C VAL A 261 -8.97 -0.42 30.18
N PRO A 262 -9.71 0.70 29.98
CA PRO A 262 -11.15 0.72 30.20
C PRO A 262 -11.88 -0.34 29.39
N GLU A 263 -12.89 -0.98 29.96
CA GLU A 263 -13.75 -1.91 29.24
C GLU A 263 -14.42 -1.26 28.02
N ALA A 264 -14.77 0.03 28.12
CA ALA A 264 -15.28 0.85 27.02
C ALA A 264 -14.32 1.00 25.84
N ASN A 265 -13.03 0.70 26.01
CA ASN A 265 -12.01 0.72 24.95
C ASN A 265 -11.80 -0.67 24.31
N MET A 266 -12.54 -1.71 24.71
CA MET A 266 -12.59 -2.98 24.00
C MET A 266 -13.59 -2.90 22.85
N PHE A 267 -13.26 -3.46 21.68
CA PHE A 267 -14.22 -3.55 20.57
C PHE A 267 -15.43 -4.42 20.97
N PRO A 268 -16.68 -3.93 20.79
CA PRO A 268 -17.85 -4.61 21.33
C PRO A 268 -18.15 -5.96 20.71
N ASP A 269 -18.20 -6.05 19.38
CA ASP A 269 -18.88 -7.15 18.66
C ASP A 269 -17.94 -8.06 17.86
N ILE A 270 -16.61 -7.93 18.02
CA ILE A 270 -15.66 -8.74 17.27
C ILE A 270 -14.86 -9.68 18.16
N GLU A 271 -14.83 -10.95 17.79
CA GLU A 271 -14.11 -12.01 18.49
C GLU A 271 -13.25 -12.84 17.51
N GLY A 272 -12.14 -13.37 18.00
CA GLY A 272 -11.24 -14.25 17.25
C GLY A 272 -10.41 -13.51 16.22
N LEU A 273 -9.86 -14.27 15.25
CA LEU A 273 -8.97 -13.75 14.22
C LEU A 273 -9.67 -12.97 13.09
N ARG A 274 -11.01 -13.00 13.04
CA ARG A 274 -11.78 -12.27 12.02
C ARG A 274 -11.45 -10.77 12.07
N GLY A 275 -11.37 -10.18 13.26
CA GLY A 275 -11.08 -8.76 13.45
C GLY A 275 -9.72 -8.36 12.84
N PRO A 276 -8.60 -8.90 13.35
CA PRO A 276 -7.31 -8.53 12.81
C PRO A 276 -7.14 -8.86 11.33
N PHE A 277 -7.75 -9.94 10.82
CA PHE A 277 -7.63 -10.31 9.41
C PHE A 277 -8.44 -9.40 8.48
N SER A 278 -9.58 -8.86 8.92
CA SER A 278 -10.29 -7.82 8.16
C SER A 278 -9.42 -6.57 7.99
N CYS A 279 -8.86 -6.05 9.08
CA CYS A 279 -7.92 -4.93 9.02
C CYS A 279 -6.75 -5.20 8.06
N LEU A 280 -6.16 -6.41 8.13
CA LEU A 280 -5.05 -6.81 7.26
C LEU A 280 -5.43 -6.87 5.78
N ASN A 281 -6.69 -7.18 5.43
CA ASN A 281 -7.13 -7.16 4.03
C ASN A 281 -7.09 -5.74 3.45
N GLY A 282 -7.51 -4.73 4.21
CA GLY A 282 -7.35 -3.32 3.83
C GLY A 282 -5.90 -2.95 3.55
N ALA A 283 -4.99 -3.33 4.46
CA ALA A 283 -3.56 -3.10 4.30
C ALA A 283 -2.97 -3.84 3.08
N ARG A 284 -3.35 -5.09 2.83
CA ARG A 284 -2.89 -5.87 1.66
C ARG A 284 -3.29 -5.20 0.35
N TYR A 285 -4.50 -4.64 0.27
CA TYR A 285 -4.95 -3.91 -0.90
C TYR A 285 -4.09 -2.68 -1.17
N GLY A 286 -3.81 -1.85 -0.15
CA GLY A 286 -2.91 -0.72 -0.26
C GLY A 286 -1.49 -1.12 -0.70
N ILE A 287 -0.93 -2.21 -0.14
CA ILE A 287 0.39 -2.72 -0.54
C ILE A 287 0.41 -3.11 -2.04
N ALA A 288 -0.68 -3.68 -2.58
CA ALA A 288 -0.74 -4.04 -3.99
C ALA A 288 -0.60 -2.83 -4.92
N TRP A 289 -1.13 -1.67 -4.53
CA TRP A 289 -0.95 -0.40 -5.25
C TRP A 289 0.43 0.21 -5.01
N GLY A 290 0.83 0.29 -3.75
CA GLY A 290 2.06 0.96 -3.34
C GLY A 290 3.30 0.38 -3.99
N THR A 291 3.43 -0.96 -4.03
CA THR A 291 4.57 -1.63 -4.66
C THR A 291 4.71 -1.33 -6.15
N MET A 292 3.61 -1.01 -6.84
CA MET A 292 3.67 -0.56 -8.23
C MET A 292 4.21 0.87 -8.32
N GLY A 293 3.84 1.77 -7.39
CA GLY A 293 4.44 3.11 -7.31
C GLY A 293 5.95 3.07 -7.11
N ALA A 294 6.42 2.23 -6.18
CA ALA A 294 7.85 2.02 -5.97
C ALA A 294 8.55 1.46 -7.22
N LEU A 295 7.92 0.52 -7.94
CA LEU A 295 8.46 -0.02 -9.17
C LEU A 295 8.54 1.04 -10.29
N GLU A 296 7.52 1.88 -10.41
CA GLU A 296 7.51 2.99 -11.39
C GLU A 296 8.62 4.01 -11.14
N ASP A 297 8.92 4.33 -9.88
CA ASP A 297 10.06 5.21 -9.57
C ASP A 297 11.39 4.55 -9.94
N CYS A 298 11.56 3.27 -9.63
CA CYS A 298 12.74 2.51 -10.05
C CYS A 298 12.92 2.48 -11.59
N ILE A 299 11.81 2.32 -12.34
CA ILE A 299 11.82 2.37 -13.81
C ILE A 299 12.25 3.75 -14.29
N ALA A 300 11.65 4.82 -13.75
CA ALA A 300 11.93 6.19 -14.15
C ALA A 300 13.41 6.55 -13.93
N ARG A 301 13.96 6.28 -12.74
CA ARG A 301 15.37 6.55 -12.40
C ARG A 301 16.33 5.71 -13.26
N THR A 302 16.05 4.41 -13.37
CA THR A 302 16.91 3.53 -14.19
C THR A 302 16.87 3.91 -15.66
N ARG A 303 15.71 4.29 -16.20
CA ARG A 303 15.58 4.78 -17.58
C ARG A 303 16.39 6.05 -17.79
N GLN A 304 16.28 7.03 -16.88
CA GLN A 304 17.02 8.28 -16.96
C GLN A 304 18.53 8.02 -16.96
N TYR A 305 19.00 7.24 -15.99
CA TYR A 305 20.40 6.84 -15.91
C TYR A 305 20.88 6.13 -17.18
N ALA A 306 20.09 5.20 -17.71
CA ALA A 306 20.45 4.43 -18.90
C ALA A 306 20.55 5.29 -20.18
N LEU A 307 19.79 6.39 -20.26
CA LEU A 307 19.86 7.36 -21.34
C LEU A 307 21.08 8.28 -21.22
N GLU A 308 21.47 8.63 -20.01
CA GLU A 308 22.58 9.55 -19.74
C GLU A 308 23.94 8.86 -19.68
N ARG A 309 23.99 7.65 -19.08
CA ARG A 309 25.23 6.88 -18.92
C ARG A 309 25.76 6.38 -20.24
N LYS A 310 26.93 6.85 -20.63
CA LYS A 310 27.58 6.48 -21.90
C LYS A 310 28.69 5.48 -21.68
N GLN A 311 28.69 4.40 -22.47
CA GLN A 311 29.71 3.35 -22.52
C GLN A 311 29.92 2.89 -23.97
N PHE A 312 30.86 2.02 -24.21
CA PHE A 312 31.08 1.35 -25.50
C PHE A 312 31.02 2.34 -26.69
N LYS A 313 32.07 3.13 -26.86
CA LYS A 313 32.20 4.18 -27.89
C LYS A 313 31.20 5.34 -27.70
N ASN A 314 31.03 5.76 -26.46
CA ASN A 314 30.22 6.92 -26.10
C ASN A 314 28.71 6.79 -26.45
N ASN A 315 28.17 5.57 -26.50
CA ASN A 315 26.74 5.34 -26.67
C ASN A 315 26.03 5.29 -25.31
N PRO A 316 24.77 5.79 -25.18
CA PRO A 316 23.93 5.53 -24.03
C PRO A 316 23.77 4.03 -23.82
N ILE A 317 23.80 3.56 -22.56
CA ILE A 317 23.61 2.13 -22.29
C ILE A 317 22.20 1.66 -22.61
N ALA A 318 21.21 2.56 -22.66
CA ALA A 318 19.86 2.29 -23.17
C ALA A 318 19.81 1.73 -24.61
N LYS A 319 20.90 1.89 -25.40
CA LYS A 319 21.01 1.33 -26.75
C LYS A 319 21.08 -0.21 -26.77
N TYR A 320 21.47 -0.84 -25.66
CA TYR A 320 21.78 -2.26 -25.61
C TYR A 320 20.58 -3.08 -25.18
N GLN A 321 20.35 -4.19 -25.88
CA GLN A 321 19.16 -5.04 -25.69
C GLN A 321 19.01 -5.59 -24.27
N LEU A 322 20.11 -5.91 -23.58
CA LEU A 322 20.03 -6.40 -22.18
C LEU A 322 19.45 -5.34 -21.23
N VAL A 323 19.75 -4.05 -21.45
CA VAL A 323 19.17 -2.94 -20.69
C VAL A 323 17.71 -2.72 -21.10
N GLN A 324 17.44 -2.72 -22.42
CA GLN A 324 16.08 -2.56 -22.96
C GLN A 324 15.14 -3.65 -22.43
N LYS A 325 15.60 -4.91 -22.40
CA LYS A 325 14.81 -6.02 -21.86
C LYS A 325 14.41 -5.79 -20.41
N LYS A 326 15.34 -5.38 -19.54
CA LYS A 326 15.06 -5.12 -18.13
C LYS A 326 14.01 -4.02 -17.94
N LEU A 327 14.14 -2.92 -18.67
CA LEU A 327 13.16 -1.82 -18.63
C LEU A 327 11.80 -2.24 -19.17
N SER A 328 11.77 -3.01 -20.28
CA SER A 328 10.52 -3.50 -20.88
C SER A 328 9.79 -4.46 -19.95
N ASP A 329 10.49 -5.45 -19.37
CA ASP A 329 9.90 -6.39 -18.43
C ASP A 329 9.30 -5.66 -17.21
N ALA A 330 10.06 -4.74 -16.62
CA ALA A 330 9.61 -3.97 -15.46
C ALA A 330 8.38 -3.10 -15.77
N THR A 331 8.38 -2.42 -16.92
CA THR A 331 7.25 -1.59 -17.37
C THR A 331 6.00 -2.44 -17.60
N THR A 332 6.16 -3.64 -18.19
CA THR A 332 5.06 -4.59 -18.40
C THR A 332 4.45 -5.05 -17.08
N ASP A 333 5.30 -5.44 -16.12
CA ASP A 333 4.84 -5.91 -14.81
C ASP A 333 4.14 -4.80 -14.01
N ALA A 334 4.66 -3.57 -14.06
CA ALA A 334 4.02 -2.42 -13.43
C ALA A 334 2.62 -2.15 -14.01
N ALA A 335 2.49 -2.14 -15.34
CA ALA A 335 1.23 -1.93 -16.03
C ALA A 335 0.17 -2.99 -15.67
N TYR A 336 0.55 -4.26 -15.69
CA TYR A 336 -0.36 -5.36 -15.32
C TYR A 336 -0.73 -5.32 -13.85
N GLY A 337 0.22 -4.98 -12.96
CA GLY A 337 -0.02 -4.84 -11.55
C GLY A 337 -1.02 -3.73 -11.20
N ILE A 338 -0.93 -2.59 -11.89
CA ILE A 338 -1.87 -1.47 -11.76
C ILE A 338 -3.27 -1.87 -12.22
N LEU A 339 -3.40 -2.48 -13.40
CA LEU A 339 -4.70 -2.91 -13.93
C LEU A 339 -5.37 -3.96 -13.03
N ALA A 340 -4.60 -4.90 -12.49
CA ALA A 340 -5.13 -5.88 -11.54
C ALA A 340 -5.60 -5.23 -10.23
N ALA A 341 -4.83 -4.27 -9.70
CA ALA A 341 -5.20 -3.54 -8.49
C ALA A 341 -6.44 -2.64 -8.72
N LEU A 342 -6.53 -1.99 -9.89
CA LEU A 342 -7.69 -1.21 -10.32
C LEU A 342 -8.95 -2.08 -10.35
N GLN A 343 -8.90 -3.25 -11.02
CA GLN A 343 -10.04 -4.16 -11.10
C GLN A 343 -10.53 -4.59 -9.72
N VAL A 344 -9.61 -4.97 -8.83
CA VAL A 344 -9.97 -5.36 -7.46
C VAL A 344 -10.51 -4.16 -6.66
N GLY A 345 -10.03 -2.94 -6.92
CA GLY A 345 -10.58 -1.71 -6.34
C GLY A 345 -12.05 -1.50 -6.71
N ARG A 346 -12.39 -1.62 -7.99
CA ARG A 346 -13.78 -1.53 -8.46
C ARG A 346 -14.66 -2.59 -7.79
N LEU A 347 -14.18 -3.84 -7.73
CA LEU A 347 -14.90 -4.92 -7.04
C LEU A 347 -15.07 -4.67 -5.54
N LYS A 348 -14.09 -3.99 -4.91
CA LYS A 348 -14.18 -3.58 -3.50
C LYS A 348 -15.31 -2.57 -3.29
N ASP A 349 -15.38 -1.54 -4.12
CA ASP A 349 -16.42 -0.51 -4.04
C ASP A 349 -17.81 -1.09 -4.32
N GLU A 350 -17.89 -2.17 -5.10
CA GLU A 350 -19.13 -2.92 -5.35
C GLU A 350 -19.46 -3.97 -4.27
N GLY A 351 -18.62 -4.14 -3.25
CA GLY A 351 -18.78 -5.19 -2.23
C GLY A 351 -18.58 -6.62 -2.74
N LYS A 352 -17.89 -6.79 -3.87
CA LYS A 352 -17.68 -8.08 -4.56
C LYS A 352 -16.23 -8.61 -4.47
N ALA A 353 -15.33 -7.92 -3.79
CA ALA A 353 -13.94 -8.35 -3.66
C ALA A 353 -13.79 -9.43 -2.59
N ALA A 354 -13.51 -10.66 -2.99
CA ALA A 354 -13.14 -11.71 -2.05
C ALA A 354 -11.73 -11.49 -1.48
N PRO A 355 -11.45 -11.87 -0.21
CA PRO A 355 -10.13 -11.73 0.42
C PRO A 355 -9.01 -12.40 -0.39
N GLU A 356 -9.31 -13.49 -1.09
CA GLU A 356 -8.39 -14.21 -1.96
C GLU A 356 -7.93 -13.35 -3.15
N MET A 357 -8.82 -12.55 -3.75
CA MET A 357 -8.50 -11.63 -4.84
C MET A 357 -7.48 -10.58 -4.36
N ILE A 358 -7.70 -10.02 -3.17
CA ILE A 358 -6.80 -9.04 -2.54
C ILE A 358 -5.43 -9.70 -2.25
N SER A 359 -5.44 -10.92 -1.70
CA SER A 359 -4.22 -11.67 -1.39
C SER A 359 -3.42 -12.01 -2.65
N MET A 360 -4.12 -12.36 -3.75
CA MET A 360 -3.51 -12.69 -5.04
C MET A 360 -2.78 -11.49 -5.66
N ILE A 361 -3.44 -10.33 -5.75
CA ILE A 361 -2.82 -9.14 -6.32
C ILE A 361 -1.68 -8.62 -5.44
N LYS A 362 -1.84 -8.64 -4.11
CA LYS A 362 -0.77 -8.25 -3.18
C LYS A 362 0.46 -9.11 -3.36
N ARG A 363 0.30 -10.45 -3.34
CA ARG A 363 1.39 -11.40 -3.52
C ARG A 363 2.12 -11.17 -4.84
N GLN A 364 1.36 -11.10 -5.95
CA GLN A 364 1.91 -10.95 -7.29
C GLN A 364 2.67 -9.63 -7.45
N ASN A 365 2.06 -8.52 -7.04
CA ASN A 365 2.66 -7.19 -7.20
C ASN A 365 3.94 -7.04 -6.36
N CYS A 366 3.95 -7.54 -5.11
CA CYS A 366 5.16 -7.54 -4.29
C CYS A 366 6.29 -8.36 -4.91
N ASP A 367 5.99 -9.57 -5.40
CA ASP A 367 6.98 -10.48 -6.00
C ASP A 367 7.58 -9.85 -7.25
N ARG A 368 6.74 -9.33 -8.16
CA ARG A 368 7.17 -8.71 -9.41
C ARG A 368 7.95 -7.41 -9.16
N ALA A 369 7.50 -6.56 -8.24
CA ALA A 369 8.24 -5.35 -7.89
C ALA A 369 9.65 -5.68 -7.38
N LEU A 370 9.79 -6.67 -6.50
CA LEU A 370 11.09 -7.09 -5.97
C LEU A 370 11.99 -7.67 -7.06
N ALA A 371 11.47 -8.55 -7.92
CA ALA A 371 12.22 -9.15 -9.01
C ALA A 371 12.71 -8.10 -10.02
N CYS A 372 11.82 -7.17 -10.41
CA CYS A 372 12.15 -6.07 -11.31
C CYS A 372 13.15 -5.09 -10.69
N LYS A 373 12.96 -4.71 -9.42
CA LYS A 373 13.92 -3.84 -8.71
C LYS A 373 15.33 -4.43 -8.73
N LYS A 374 15.50 -5.71 -8.43
CA LYS A 374 16.81 -6.38 -8.51
C LYS A 374 17.42 -6.28 -9.90
N SER A 375 16.62 -6.57 -10.94
CA SER A 375 17.06 -6.51 -12.32
C SER A 375 17.42 -5.08 -12.78
N LEU A 376 16.67 -4.06 -12.33
CA LEU A 376 16.95 -2.65 -12.62
C LEU A 376 18.20 -2.16 -11.88
N ALA A 377 18.39 -2.55 -10.61
CA ALA A 377 19.59 -2.22 -9.83
C ALA A 377 20.88 -2.73 -10.50
N GLU A 378 20.85 -3.88 -11.16
CA GLU A 378 21.98 -4.37 -11.96
C GLU A 378 22.36 -3.42 -13.13
N THR A 379 21.41 -2.65 -13.65
CA THR A 379 21.67 -1.64 -14.69
C THR A 379 22.41 -0.43 -14.15
N LEU A 380 22.14 -0.05 -12.90
CA LEU A 380 22.86 1.01 -12.18
C LEU A 380 24.26 0.56 -11.74
N SER A 381 24.53 -0.75 -11.72
CA SER A 381 25.82 -1.34 -11.34
C SER A 381 26.25 -0.91 -9.92
N VAL A 382 27.48 -0.43 -9.75
CA VAL A 382 28.04 -0.04 -8.44
C VAL A 382 27.26 1.13 -7.81
N THR A 383 26.70 2.04 -8.61
CA THR A 383 25.94 3.19 -8.10
C THR A 383 24.68 2.78 -7.32
N SER A 384 24.10 1.59 -7.61
CA SER A 384 22.97 1.06 -6.84
C SER A 384 23.29 0.70 -5.38
N ILE A 385 24.57 0.73 -5.00
CA ILE A 385 25.03 0.43 -3.63
C ILE A 385 25.07 1.70 -2.78
N THR A 386 25.13 2.87 -3.41
CA THR A 386 25.17 4.15 -2.70
C THR A 386 23.76 4.66 -2.38
N SER A 387 23.61 5.31 -1.24
CA SER A 387 22.32 5.88 -0.80
C SER A 387 21.94 7.17 -1.56
N GLU A 388 22.76 7.62 -2.49
CA GLU A 388 22.52 8.85 -3.26
C GLU A 388 21.66 8.60 -4.51
N ASP A 389 21.63 7.37 -5.00
CA ASP A 389 20.93 6.97 -6.24
C ASP A 389 19.68 6.08 -5.98
N MET A 390 19.29 5.87 -4.71
CA MET A 390 18.12 5.06 -4.35
C MET A 390 16.85 5.87 -4.18
#